data_9fa3a184229ca0cabb4aa0bbc70ced7a
#
_entry.id   9fa3a184229ca0cabb4aa0bbc70ced7a
#
_cell.length_a   1.000
_cell.length_b   1.000
_cell.length_c   1.000
_cell.angle_alpha   90.00
_cell.angle_beta   90.00
_cell.angle_gamma   90.00
#
_symmetry.space_group_name_H-M   'P 1'
#
loop_
_entity.id
_entity.type
_entity.pdbx_description
1 polymer ?
#
loop_
_entity_poly.entity_id
_entity_poly.type
_entity_poly.pdbx_seq_one_letter_code
_entity_poly.pdbx_strand_id
1 'polypeptide(L)'
;MPKFLERLSEGPLLCDGGYYLEFERRCLGSYATAIPKAVLDYPEGVLELHREFARAGAEVLQAMAWGVRPMDREAELHRVAVELARKAAGLDRFVAGTLSPFVYGGQSKWAPMTEKERRDAQGFFERRVEQQVVAGIDLFIVETFYSVAEVSLAIPLIKRAGIPAVVTMTYRDAEVTRDGYTPAEAAKRLVDSGADVVGVNCMRPWQTMRELVRQVRGAVSAPVCAQPTGYELEPGEIFNRPLSVGKLWTQVEPRVVTRFSMAEYAAEAKSIGVNLIGSCCGSLPYHVRAMAETLGKLTELPDRDRGYQGRASS
;
A
#
# COMPACT_ATOMS: atom_id res chain seq x y z
N MET A 1 -2.99 11.48 20.15
CA MET A 1 -2.80 11.77 18.70
C MET A 1 -4.16 12.07 18.08
N PRO A 2 -4.30 13.06 17.19
CA PRO A 2 -5.55 13.27 16.46
C PRO A 2 -5.92 12.00 15.67
N LYS A 3 -7.22 11.79 15.44
CA LYS A 3 -7.68 10.62 14.66
C LYS A 3 -7.22 10.74 13.20
N PHE A 4 -7.06 9.61 12.52
CA PHE A 4 -6.54 9.57 11.15
C PHE A 4 -7.28 10.52 10.20
N LEU A 5 -8.61 10.51 10.18
CA LEU A 5 -9.40 11.37 9.30
C LEU A 5 -9.29 12.86 9.65
N GLU A 6 -9.16 13.20 10.93
CA GLU A 6 -8.90 14.57 11.39
C GLU A 6 -7.54 15.05 10.85
N ARG A 7 -6.50 14.23 11.02
CA ARG A 7 -5.16 14.56 10.52
C ARG A 7 -5.10 14.66 9.00
N LEU A 8 -5.86 13.80 8.29
CA LEU A 8 -5.95 13.83 6.83
C LEU A 8 -6.64 15.11 6.31
N SER A 9 -7.52 15.73 7.09
CA SER A 9 -8.19 16.99 6.74
C SER A 9 -7.27 18.22 6.86
N GLU A 10 -6.17 18.12 7.61
CA GLU A 10 -5.17 19.22 7.76
C GLU A 10 -4.20 19.29 6.58
N GLY A 11 -4.09 18.24 5.78
CA GLY A 11 -3.23 18.19 4.61
C GLY A 11 -2.84 16.76 4.24
N PRO A 12 -2.15 16.56 3.11
CA PRO A 12 -1.84 15.22 2.64
C PRO A 12 -0.94 14.49 3.64
N LEU A 13 -1.26 13.22 3.90
CA LEU A 13 -0.44 12.28 4.64
C LEU A 13 0.43 11.46 3.69
N LEU A 14 1.61 11.06 4.16
CA LEU A 14 2.54 10.21 3.41
C LEU A 14 2.53 8.79 3.99
N CYS A 15 2.20 7.80 3.14
CA CYS A 15 2.39 6.39 3.44
C CYS A 15 3.82 5.92 3.15
N ASP A 16 4.12 4.74 3.62
CA ASP A 16 5.32 3.99 3.30
C ASP A 16 5.36 3.50 1.83
N GLY A 17 6.28 2.58 1.54
CA GLY A 17 6.52 2.03 0.21
C GLY A 17 6.36 0.51 0.14
N GLY A 18 7.01 -0.12 -0.85
CA GLY A 18 6.92 -1.55 -1.09
C GLY A 18 7.81 -2.37 -0.16
N TYR A 19 7.23 -3.33 0.54
CA TYR A 19 7.97 -4.22 1.44
C TYR A 19 8.58 -5.43 0.72
N TYR A 20 7.84 -6.04 -0.16
CA TYR A 20 8.13 -7.37 -0.67
C TYR A 20 9.42 -7.47 -1.48
N LEU A 21 9.65 -6.52 -2.37
CA LEU A 21 10.87 -6.49 -3.16
C LEU A 21 12.11 -6.25 -2.29
N GLU A 22 11.99 -5.43 -1.24
CA GLU A 22 13.06 -5.19 -0.28
C GLU A 22 13.40 -6.44 0.54
N PHE A 23 12.40 -7.23 0.91
CA PHE A 23 12.65 -8.50 1.58
C PHE A 23 13.44 -9.48 0.71
N GLU A 24 13.08 -9.59 -0.57
CA GLU A 24 13.79 -10.44 -1.52
C GLU A 24 15.24 -9.95 -1.72
N ARG A 25 15.46 -8.65 -1.86
CA ARG A 25 16.81 -8.05 -1.96
C ARG A 25 17.66 -8.30 -0.73
N ARG A 26 17.06 -8.33 0.45
CA ARG A 26 17.76 -8.60 1.72
C ARG A 26 17.92 -10.08 1.99
N CYS A 27 17.57 -10.96 1.07
CA CYS A 27 17.59 -12.41 1.20
C CYS A 27 16.75 -12.94 2.39
N LEU A 28 15.70 -12.22 2.77
CA LEU A 28 14.81 -12.56 3.88
C LEU A 28 13.56 -13.31 3.42
N GLY A 29 13.51 -13.76 2.19
CA GLY A 29 12.42 -14.52 1.63
C GLY A 29 12.32 -14.41 0.13
N SER A 30 11.41 -15.15 -0.47
CA SER A 30 11.08 -15.05 -1.89
C SER A 30 9.62 -14.62 -2.02
N TYR A 31 9.35 -13.70 -2.93
CA TYR A 31 8.00 -13.23 -3.23
C TYR A 31 7.00 -14.38 -3.48
N ALA A 32 7.45 -15.40 -4.17
CA ALA A 32 6.57 -16.49 -4.58
C ALA A 32 6.11 -17.41 -3.43
N THR A 33 6.82 -17.45 -2.30
CA THR A 33 6.62 -18.55 -1.35
C THR A 33 6.54 -18.16 0.13
N ALA A 34 7.06 -17.01 0.55
CA ALA A 34 7.34 -16.82 1.96
C ALA A 34 7.10 -15.42 2.55
N ILE A 35 6.65 -14.46 1.76
CA ILE A 35 6.70 -13.06 2.22
C ILE A 35 5.83 -12.77 3.44
N PRO A 36 4.57 -13.22 3.54
CA PRO A 36 3.84 -13.03 4.79
C PRO A 36 4.51 -13.73 5.97
N LYS A 37 5.14 -14.90 5.74
CA LYS A 37 5.86 -15.64 6.80
C LYS A 37 7.09 -14.91 7.32
N ALA A 38 7.69 -14.01 6.52
CA ALA A 38 8.83 -13.22 6.97
C ALA A 38 8.54 -12.44 8.27
N VAL A 39 7.29 -12.08 8.52
CA VAL A 39 6.84 -11.47 9.79
C VAL A 39 7.15 -12.36 10.99
N LEU A 40 7.02 -13.67 10.83
CA LEU A 40 7.29 -14.66 11.88
C LEU A 40 8.72 -15.19 11.85
N ASP A 41 9.29 -15.32 10.66
CA ASP A 41 10.61 -15.95 10.47
C ASP A 41 11.76 -14.93 10.59
N TYR A 42 11.51 -13.66 10.26
CA TYR A 42 12.51 -12.59 10.25
C TYR A 42 11.95 -11.27 10.84
N PRO A 43 11.37 -11.28 12.06
CA PRO A 43 10.68 -10.11 12.64
C PRO A 43 11.58 -8.88 12.77
N GLU A 44 12.87 -9.06 13.06
CA GLU A 44 13.81 -7.93 13.15
C GLU A 44 14.05 -7.26 11.80
N GLY A 45 14.10 -8.04 10.72
CA GLY A 45 14.20 -7.49 9.36
C GLY A 45 12.96 -6.69 8.96
N VAL A 46 11.77 -7.17 9.34
CA VAL A 46 10.50 -6.44 9.15
C VAL A 46 10.50 -5.15 9.94
N LEU A 47 10.86 -5.21 11.22
CA LEU A 47 10.93 -4.04 12.09
C LEU A 47 11.90 -2.98 11.56
N GLU A 48 13.07 -3.40 11.10
CA GLU A 48 14.06 -2.45 10.56
C GLU A 48 13.55 -1.77 9.29
N LEU A 49 12.89 -2.49 8.39
CA LEU A 49 12.31 -1.88 7.19
C LEU A 49 11.19 -0.88 7.54
N HIS A 50 10.33 -1.19 8.50
CA HIS A 50 9.35 -0.21 9.01
C HIS A 50 10.05 1.04 9.57
N ARG A 51 11.14 0.88 10.33
CA ARG A 51 11.94 2.00 10.85
C ARG A 51 12.57 2.84 9.74
N GLU A 52 13.06 2.20 8.68
CA GLU A 52 13.60 2.90 7.52
C GLU A 52 12.55 3.77 6.85
N PHE A 53 11.33 3.26 6.63
CA PHE A 53 10.22 4.06 6.10
C PHE A 53 9.81 5.18 7.06
N ALA A 54 9.77 4.91 8.36
CA ALA A 54 9.49 5.95 9.37
C ALA A 54 10.54 7.07 9.35
N ARG A 55 11.83 6.71 9.29
CA ARG A 55 12.94 7.69 9.14
C ARG A 55 12.90 8.43 7.81
N ALA A 56 12.39 7.80 6.77
CA ALA A 56 12.18 8.43 5.46
C ALA A 56 11.04 9.45 5.44
N GLY A 57 10.24 9.52 6.50
CA GLY A 57 9.17 10.52 6.65
C GLY A 57 7.76 9.97 6.43
N ALA A 58 7.57 8.65 6.34
CA ALA A 58 6.24 8.06 6.32
C ALA A 58 5.49 8.37 7.62
N GLU A 59 4.24 8.81 7.50
CA GLU A 59 3.32 9.11 8.61
C GLU A 59 2.33 7.96 8.84
N VAL A 60 2.15 7.10 7.84
CA VAL A 60 1.34 5.88 7.90
C VAL A 60 2.24 4.70 7.56
N LEU A 61 2.34 3.73 8.46
CA LEU A 61 3.06 2.49 8.27
C LEU A 61 2.06 1.33 8.13
N GLN A 62 2.14 0.60 7.04
CA GLN A 62 1.23 -0.50 6.75
C GLN A 62 1.78 -1.81 7.32
N ALA A 63 1.00 -2.48 8.17
CA ALA A 63 1.35 -3.80 8.68
C ALA A 63 1.56 -4.79 7.53
N MET A 64 2.67 -5.53 7.56
CA MET A 64 3.07 -6.44 6.49
C MET A 64 2.24 -7.73 6.49
N ALA A 65 0.94 -7.61 6.19
CA ALA A 65 -0.02 -8.71 6.18
C ALA A 65 -0.73 -8.92 4.83
N TRP A 66 -0.30 -8.23 3.78
CA TRP A 66 -0.89 -8.38 2.45
C TRP A 66 -0.63 -9.78 1.87
N GLY A 67 -1.63 -10.37 1.20
CA GLY A 67 -1.50 -11.64 0.53
C GLY A 67 -1.45 -12.86 1.46
N VAL A 68 -1.65 -12.69 2.77
CA VAL A 68 -1.75 -13.81 3.71
C VAL A 68 -2.89 -14.73 3.27
N ARG A 69 -2.57 -16.02 3.10
CA ARG A 69 -3.56 -17.06 2.84
C ARG A 69 -3.91 -17.77 4.15
N PRO A 70 -5.06 -18.46 4.24
CA PRO A 70 -5.39 -19.24 5.42
C PRO A 70 -4.24 -20.19 5.79
N MET A 71 -3.77 -20.08 7.02
CA MET A 71 -2.66 -20.88 7.56
C MET A 71 -2.81 -21.03 9.07
N ASP A 72 -2.15 -22.03 9.65
CA ASP A 72 -2.29 -22.39 11.07
C ASP A 72 -1.93 -21.26 12.05
N ARG A 73 -1.03 -20.35 11.67
CA ARG A 73 -0.57 -19.22 12.50
C ARG A 73 -1.05 -17.87 11.98
N GLU A 74 -2.18 -17.83 11.28
CA GLU A 74 -2.68 -16.60 10.64
C GLU A 74 -2.92 -15.47 11.66
N ALA A 75 -3.59 -15.76 12.77
CA ALA A 75 -3.88 -14.78 13.81
C ALA A 75 -2.60 -14.23 14.47
N GLU A 76 -1.63 -15.10 14.71
CA GLU A 76 -0.31 -14.70 15.23
C GLU A 76 0.43 -13.81 14.24
N LEU A 77 0.41 -14.16 12.96
CA LEU A 77 1.04 -13.36 11.91
C LEU A 77 0.45 -11.94 11.88
N HIS A 78 -0.87 -11.80 11.88
CA HIS A 78 -1.52 -10.49 11.89
C HIS A 78 -1.17 -9.69 13.14
N ARG A 79 -1.17 -10.32 14.31
CA ARG A 79 -0.78 -9.68 15.56
C ARG A 79 0.67 -9.18 15.51
N VAL A 80 1.61 -10.05 15.12
CA VAL A 80 3.04 -9.69 15.05
C VAL A 80 3.29 -8.61 13.99
N ALA A 81 2.63 -8.69 12.82
CA ALA A 81 2.76 -7.66 11.78
C ALA A 81 2.36 -6.27 12.30
N VAL A 82 1.23 -6.18 13.01
CA VAL A 82 0.76 -4.92 13.60
C VAL A 82 1.70 -4.44 14.72
N GLU A 83 2.17 -5.34 15.59
CA GLU A 83 3.11 -5.02 16.66
C GLU A 83 4.43 -4.46 16.14
N LEU A 84 4.98 -5.04 15.07
CA LEU A 84 6.22 -4.57 14.44
C LEU A 84 6.04 -3.18 13.82
N ALA A 85 4.94 -2.97 13.08
CA ALA A 85 4.60 -1.65 12.54
C ALA A 85 4.42 -0.63 13.67
N ARG A 86 3.73 -0.98 14.76
CA ARG A 86 3.52 -0.10 15.92
C ARG A 86 4.83 0.25 16.63
N LYS A 87 5.75 -0.70 16.80
CA LYS A 87 7.09 -0.44 17.35
C LYS A 87 7.88 0.58 16.53
N ALA A 88 7.72 0.57 15.21
CA ALA A 88 8.39 1.53 14.33
C ALA A 88 7.65 2.87 14.26
N ALA A 89 6.32 2.86 14.32
CA ALA A 89 5.47 4.05 14.25
C ALA A 89 5.62 4.95 15.48
N GLY A 90 5.86 4.37 16.66
CA GLY A 90 5.84 5.11 17.91
C GLY A 90 4.47 5.69 18.22
N LEU A 91 4.45 6.90 18.80
CA LEU A 91 3.21 7.60 19.17
C LEU A 91 2.74 8.62 18.11
N ASP A 92 3.58 8.94 17.13
CA ASP A 92 3.38 10.07 16.21
C ASP A 92 2.92 9.65 14.82
N ARG A 93 2.83 8.35 14.56
CA ARG A 93 2.45 7.78 13.24
C ARG A 93 1.30 6.83 13.38
N PHE A 94 0.57 6.67 12.29
CA PHE A 94 -0.52 5.72 12.16
C PHE A 94 -0.02 4.35 11.73
N VAL A 95 -0.69 3.31 12.22
CA VAL A 95 -0.52 1.93 11.77
C VAL A 95 -1.74 1.49 11.01
N ALA A 96 -1.54 1.15 9.74
CA ALA A 96 -2.60 0.61 8.89
C ALA A 96 -2.60 -0.92 8.95
N GLY A 97 -3.76 -1.50 9.19
CA GLY A 97 -4.02 -2.90 8.86
C GLY A 97 -4.15 -3.07 7.35
N THR A 98 -3.99 -4.31 6.87
CA THR A 98 -4.00 -4.61 5.45
C THR A 98 -5.04 -5.66 5.10
N LEU A 99 -5.85 -5.38 4.07
CA LEU A 99 -6.68 -6.40 3.41
C LEU A 99 -6.31 -6.51 1.94
N SER A 100 -6.12 -7.75 1.49
CA SER A 100 -5.89 -8.12 0.10
C SER A 100 -7.10 -8.85 -0.49
N PRO A 101 -7.25 -8.93 -1.82
CA PRO A 101 -8.33 -9.69 -2.44
C PRO A 101 -8.35 -11.15 -1.99
N PHE A 102 -9.55 -11.68 -1.80
CA PHE A 102 -9.79 -13.13 -1.64
C PHE A 102 -9.57 -13.85 -2.97
N VAL A 103 -10.17 -13.32 -4.05
CA VAL A 103 -9.96 -13.80 -5.41
C VAL A 103 -8.76 -13.08 -6.02
N TYR A 104 -7.57 -13.63 -5.82
CA TYR A 104 -6.37 -13.04 -6.40
C TYR A 104 -6.31 -13.16 -7.91
N GLY A 105 -5.93 -12.11 -8.54
CA GLY A 105 -5.65 -11.72 -9.93
C GLY A 105 -5.39 -12.72 -11.04
N GLY A 106 -5.50 -14.01 -10.85
CA GLY A 106 -5.11 -15.03 -11.82
C GLY A 106 -6.17 -15.43 -12.85
N GLN A 107 -7.41 -15.02 -12.71
CA GLN A 107 -8.46 -15.39 -13.68
C GLN A 107 -8.47 -14.42 -14.86
N SER A 108 -8.23 -14.95 -16.06
CA SER A 108 -8.22 -14.20 -17.32
C SER A 108 -9.58 -13.67 -17.76
N LYS A 109 -10.66 -14.15 -17.16
CA LYS A 109 -12.03 -13.69 -17.41
C LYS A 109 -12.73 -13.39 -16.10
N TRP A 110 -13.30 -12.20 -16.01
CA TRP A 110 -14.17 -11.85 -14.90
C TRP A 110 -15.46 -12.68 -15.00
N ALA A 111 -15.86 -13.26 -13.87
CA ALA A 111 -17.19 -13.82 -13.67
C ALA A 111 -17.72 -13.31 -12.33
N PRO A 112 -19.01 -13.06 -12.19
CA PRO A 112 -19.61 -12.74 -10.91
C PRO A 112 -19.30 -13.83 -9.89
N MET A 113 -19.03 -13.43 -8.65
CA MET A 113 -18.83 -14.38 -7.56
C MET A 113 -20.09 -15.20 -7.33
N THR A 114 -19.93 -16.52 -7.23
CA THR A 114 -21.00 -17.42 -6.77
C THR A 114 -21.37 -17.09 -5.32
N GLU A 115 -22.54 -17.53 -4.89
CA GLU A 115 -22.96 -17.37 -3.48
C GLU A 115 -22.00 -18.07 -2.50
N LYS A 116 -21.37 -19.16 -2.92
CA LYS A 116 -20.35 -19.84 -2.11
C LYS A 116 -19.10 -18.98 -1.99
N GLU A 117 -18.57 -18.47 -3.11
CA GLU A 117 -17.39 -17.59 -3.13
C GLU A 117 -17.63 -16.30 -2.33
N ARG A 118 -18.83 -15.74 -2.42
CA ARG A 118 -19.21 -14.56 -1.64
C ARG A 118 -19.17 -14.85 -0.12
N ARG A 119 -19.74 -15.97 0.33
CA ARG A 119 -19.68 -16.36 1.75
C ARG A 119 -18.25 -16.64 2.20
N ASP A 120 -17.47 -17.34 1.38
CA ASP A 120 -16.08 -17.66 1.69
C ASP A 120 -15.22 -16.39 1.79
N ALA A 121 -15.41 -15.43 0.86
CA ALA A 121 -14.76 -14.12 0.89
C ALA A 121 -15.18 -13.29 2.12
N GLN A 122 -16.45 -13.28 2.46
CA GLN A 122 -16.95 -12.57 3.64
C GLN A 122 -16.30 -13.11 4.91
N GLY A 123 -16.29 -14.42 5.11
CA GLY A 123 -15.64 -15.06 6.25
C GLY A 123 -14.11 -14.85 6.26
N PHE A 124 -13.49 -14.77 5.08
CA PHE A 124 -12.08 -14.44 4.94
C PHE A 124 -11.79 -13.01 5.42
N PHE A 125 -12.57 -12.01 5.02
CA PHE A 125 -12.40 -10.63 5.44
C PHE A 125 -12.75 -10.44 6.92
N GLU A 126 -13.83 -11.05 7.41
CA GLU A 126 -14.29 -10.91 8.79
C GLU A 126 -13.20 -11.31 9.79
N ARG A 127 -12.60 -12.49 9.61
CA ARG A 127 -11.50 -12.95 10.48
C ARG A 127 -10.31 -11.99 10.48
N ARG A 128 -9.92 -11.45 9.31
CA ARG A 128 -8.76 -10.55 9.18
C ARG A 128 -9.02 -9.17 9.76
N VAL A 129 -10.23 -8.68 9.61
CA VAL A 129 -10.64 -7.43 10.25
C VAL A 129 -10.57 -7.59 11.77
N GLU A 130 -11.18 -8.64 12.32
CA GLU A 130 -11.17 -8.90 13.76
C GLU A 130 -9.74 -9.01 14.32
N GLN A 131 -8.90 -9.85 13.70
CA GLN A 131 -7.54 -10.11 14.16
C GLN A 131 -6.69 -8.83 14.20
N GLN A 132 -6.77 -7.97 13.18
CA GLN A 132 -5.97 -6.76 13.09
C GLN A 132 -6.53 -5.63 13.96
N VAL A 133 -7.85 -5.54 14.12
CA VAL A 133 -8.48 -4.61 15.06
C VAL A 133 -8.07 -4.90 16.50
N VAL A 134 -8.12 -6.17 16.90
CA VAL A 134 -7.65 -6.60 18.23
C VAL A 134 -6.15 -6.32 18.43
N ALA A 135 -5.35 -6.39 17.37
CA ALA A 135 -3.93 -6.06 17.41
C ALA A 135 -3.65 -4.54 17.53
N GLY A 136 -4.63 -3.67 17.33
CA GLY A 136 -4.53 -2.23 17.61
C GLY A 136 -4.08 -1.36 16.44
N ILE A 137 -4.69 -1.53 15.28
CA ILE A 137 -4.52 -0.65 14.10
C ILE A 137 -5.31 0.64 14.24
N ASP A 138 -4.93 1.68 13.47
CA ASP A 138 -5.60 2.98 13.42
C ASP A 138 -6.54 3.13 12.22
N LEU A 139 -6.27 2.42 11.13
CA LEU A 139 -7.04 2.40 9.88
C LEU A 139 -6.82 1.08 9.14
N PHE A 140 -7.65 0.80 8.14
CA PHE A 140 -7.36 -0.23 7.14
C PHE A 140 -6.96 0.39 5.80
N ILE A 141 -5.94 -0.19 5.16
CA ILE A 141 -5.67 -0.05 3.73
C ILE A 141 -6.12 -1.36 3.05
N VAL A 142 -7.23 -1.24 2.33
CA VAL A 142 -7.88 -2.31 1.56
C VAL A 142 -7.45 -2.13 0.11
N GLU A 143 -6.42 -2.86 -0.31
CA GLU A 143 -5.65 -2.50 -1.49
C GLU A 143 -5.57 -3.60 -2.56
N THR A 144 -5.32 -3.14 -3.79
CA THR A 144 -5.05 -4.01 -4.96
C THR A 144 -6.26 -4.88 -5.33
N PHE A 145 -7.46 -4.35 -5.14
CA PHE A 145 -8.69 -5.00 -5.56
C PHE A 145 -8.97 -4.72 -7.04
N TYR A 146 -9.47 -5.74 -7.72
CA TYR A 146 -9.81 -5.69 -9.14
C TYR A 146 -11.32 -5.58 -9.39
N SER A 147 -12.15 -5.86 -8.39
CA SER A 147 -13.62 -5.88 -8.47
C SER A 147 -14.24 -5.06 -7.34
N VAL A 148 -15.14 -4.16 -7.70
CA VAL A 148 -15.93 -3.39 -6.74
C VAL A 148 -16.84 -4.31 -5.94
N ALA A 149 -17.44 -5.32 -6.59
CA ALA A 149 -18.32 -6.28 -5.94
C ALA A 149 -17.61 -7.06 -4.83
N GLU A 150 -16.35 -7.41 -5.02
CA GLU A 150 -15.56 -8.13 -4.02
C GLU A 150 -15.21 -7.22 -2.83
N VAL A 151 -14.63 -6.04 -3.11
CA VAL A 151 -14.18 -5.15 -2.02
C VAL A 151 -15.33 -4.60 -1.20
N SER A 152 -16.51 -4.45 -1.80
CA SER A 152 -17.73 -4.04 -1.09
C SER A 152 -18.19 -5.03 -0.01
N LEU A 153 -17.68 -6.27 0.01
CA LEU A 153 -17.91 -7.21 1.10
C LEU A 153 -17.07 -6.86 2.35
N ALA A 154 -15.89 -6.28 2.16
CA ALA A 154 -14.98 -5.94 3.26
C ALA A 154 -15.35 -4.62 3.97
N ILE A 155 -15.82 -3.62 3.22
CA ILE A 155 -16.07 -2.27 3.74
C ILE A 155 -17.03 -2.26 4.96
N PRO A 156 -18.22 -2.89 4.90
CA PRO A 156 -19.13 -2.91 6.05
C PRO A 156 -18.55 -3.59 7.29
N LEU A 157 -17.67 -4.57 7.12
CA LEU A 157 -16.99 -5.25 8.23
C LEU A 157 -16.07 -4.28 8.99
N ILE A 158 -15.27 -3.51 8.25
CA ILE A 158 -14.37 -2.49 8.79
C ILE A 158 -15.18 -1.38 9.47
N LYS A 159 -16.25 -0.91 8.84
CA LYS A 159 -17.09 0.16 9.40
C LYS A 159 -17.79 -0.28 10.70
N ARG A 160 -18.24 -1.53 10.81
CA ARG A 160 -18.79 -2.07 12.07
C ARG A 160 -17.76 -2.11 13.20
N ALA A 161 -16.47 -2.29 12.86
CA ALA A 161 -15.39 -2.22 13.84
C ALA A 161 -15.01 -0.77 14.24
N GLY A 162 -15.64 0.24 13.64
CA GLY A 162 -15.37 1.66 13.94
C GLY A 162 -14.02 2.17 13.41
N ILE A 163 -13.41 1.47 12.48
CA ILE A 163 -12.08 1.77 11.92
C ILE A 163 -12.24 2.49 10.56
N PRO A 164 -11.43 3.53 10.26
CA PRO A 164 -11.39 4.15 8.94
C PRO A 164 -10.96 3.17 7.85
N ALA A 165 -11.64 3.23 6.69
CA ALA A 165 -11.40 2.39 5.53
C ALA A 165 -10.82 3.22 4.37
N VAL A 166 -9.54 2.99 4.05
CA VAL A 166 -8.91 3.43 2.79
C VAL A 166 -9.04 2.30 1.79
N VAL A 167 -9.71 2.54 0.67
CA VAL A 167 -10.01 1.50 -0.33
C VAL A 167 -9.42 1.88 -1.67
N THR A 168 -8.52 1.06 -2.20
CA THR A 168 -7.87 1.33 -3.48
C THR A 168 -8.09 0.19 -4.48
N MET A 169 -8.47 0.60 -5.69
CA MET A 169 -8.62 -0.29 -6.83
C MET A 169 -7.33 -0.33 -7.65
N THR A 170 -7.12 -1.44 -8.34
CA THR A 170 -6.00 -1.56 -9.27
C THR A 170 -6.51 -1.80 -10.69
N TYR A 171 -5.84 -1.16 -11.66
CA TYR A 171 -6.17 -1.19 -13.09
C TYR A 171 -4.91 -1.63 -13.84
N ARG A 172 -4.79 -2.92 -14.13
CA ARG A 172 -3.58 -3.48 -14.72
C ARG A 172 -3.40 -3.07 -16.18
N ASP A 173 -4.21 -3.61 -17.05
CA ASP A 173 -4.11 -3.45 -18.51
C ASP A 173 -5.34 -2.76 -19.11
N ALA A 174 -6.38 -2.55 -18.30
CA ALA A 174 -7.62 -1.90 -18.68
C ALA A 174 -7.84 -0.62 -17.90
N GLU A 175 -8.64 0.27 -18.43
CA GLU A 175 -9.08 1.50 -17.74
C GLU A 175 -10.38 1.30 -16.95
N VAL A 176 -10.78 0.04 -16.78
CA VAL A 176 -11.96 -0.36 -16.00
C VAL A 176 -11.62 -1.49 -15.05
N THR A 177 -12.38 -1.59 -13.96
CA THR A 177 -12.33 -2.73 -13.06
C THR A 177 -12.75 -4.01 -13.76
N ARG A 178 -12.50 -5.18 -13.17
CA ARG A 178 -12.94 -6.46 -13.74
C ARG A 178 -14.45 -6.57 -13.91
N ASP A 179 -15.22 -5.93 -13.05
CA ASP A 179 -16.66 -5.82 -13.08
C ASP A 179 -17.16 -4.62 -13.92
N GLY A 180 -16.26 -4.01 -14.72
CA GLY A 180 -16.60 -3.10 -15.81
C GLY A 180 -16.76 -1.63 -15.43
N TYR A 181 -16.41 -1.23 -14.21
CA TYR A 181 -16.53 0.16 -13.77
C TYR A 181 -15.27 0.98 -14.11
N THR A 182 -15.49 2.19 -14.62
CA THR A 182 -14.45 3.21 -14.72
C THR A 182 -13.93 3.63 -13.33
N PRO A 183 -12.75 4.25 -13.19
CA PRO A 183 -12.27 4.76 -11.91
C PRO A 183 -13.26 5.69 -11.21
N ALA A 184 -13.94 6.54 -11.98
CA ALA A 184 -14.95 7.46 -11.46
C ALA A 184 -16.18 6.72 -10.88
N GLU A 185 -16.69 5.72 -11.60
CA GLU A 185 -17.84 4.91 -11.15
C GLU A 185 -17.48 4.03 -9.95
N ALA A 186 -16.31 3.40 -10.01
CA ALA A 186 -15.80 2.60 -8.89
C ALA A 186 -15.68 3.45 -7.62
N ALA A 187 -15.06 4.63 -7.70
CA ALA A 187 -14.90 5.53 -6.56
C ALA A 187 -16.25 5.91 -5.92
N LYS A 188 -17.26 6.28 -6.72
CA LYS A 188 -18.60 6.60 -6.21
C LYS A 188 -19.20 5.41 -5.45
N ARG A 189 -19.15 4.21 -6.04
CA ARG A 189 -19.69 2.99 -5.42
C ARG A 189 -18.98 2.63 -4.13
N LEU A 190 -17.67 2.85 -4.04
CA LEU A 190 -16.91 2.60 -2.82
C LEU A 190 -17.28 3.59 -1.70
N VAL A 191 -17.45 4.87 -2.04
CA VAL A 191 -17.94 5.88 -1.10
C VAL A 191 -19.35 5.53 -0.62
N ASP A 192 -20.26 5.16 -1.53
CA ASP A 192 -21.63 4.73 -1.21
C ASP A 192 -21.64 3.48 -0.31
N SER A 193 -20.63 2.62 -0.42
CA SER A 193 -20.44 1.45 0.44
C SER A 193 -19.83 1.79 1.81
N GLY A 194 -19.42 3.03 2.04
CA GLY A 194 -18.88 3.53 3.32
C GLY A 194 -17.35 3.66 3.40
N ALA A 195 -16.64 3.60 2.29
CA ALA A 195 -15.20 3.90 2.28
C ALA A 195 -14.95 5.38 2.67
N ASP A 196 -14.01 5.62 3.58
CA ASP A 196 -13.64 6.97 4.02
C ASP A 196 -12.65 7.65 3.07
N VAL A 197 -11.79 6.86 2.44
CA VAL A 197 -10.82 7.29 1.44
C VAL A 197 -10.87 6.31 0.27
N VAL A 198 -10.88 6.80 -0.96
CA VAL A 198 -10.91 5.96 -2.17
C VAL A 198 -9.74 6.30 -3.09
N GLY A 199 -9.29 5.34 -3.90
CA GLY A 199 -8.16 5.65 -4.76
C GLY A 199 -7.69 4.54 -5.66
N VAL A 200 -6.44 4.68 -6.12
CA VAL A 200 -5.79 3.77 -7.05
C VAL A 200 -4.42 3.37 -6.52
N ASN A 201 -4.09 2.09 -6.58
CA ASN A 201 -2.77 1.61 -6.19
C ASN A 201 -2.23 0.52 -7.13
N CYS A 202 -0.91 0.35 -7.08
CA CYS A 202 -0.16 -0.73 -7.71
C CYS A 202 -0.35 -0.89 -9.24
N MET A 203 0.35 -1.84 -9.83
CA MET A 203 0.30 -2.26 -11.24
C MET A 203 0.64 -1.20 -12.30
N ARG A 204 0.69 0.08 -11.94
CA ARG A 204 1.05 1.18 -12.84
C ARG A 204 2.02 2.15 -12.18
N PRO A 205 3.03 2.66 -12.93
CA PRO A 205 3.78 3.84 -12.51
C PRO A 205 2.90 5.09 -12.59
N TRP A 206 3.39 6.19 -11.98
CA TRP A 206 2.61 7.42 -11.92
C TRP A 206 2.18 7.96 -13.29
N GLN A 207 3.06 7.87 -14.27
CA GLN A 207 2.83 8.38 -15.63
C GLN A 207 1.54 7.84 -16.26
N THR A 208 1.19 6.59 -15.96
CA THR A 208 -0.03 5.94 -16.46
C THR A 208 -1.14 5.85 -15.42
N MET A 209 -0.85 6.07 -14.14
CA MET A 209 -1.85 6.08 -13.06
C MET A 209 -2.53 7.43 -12.89
N ARG A 210 -1.84 8.53 -13.14
CA ARG A 210 -2.31 9.90 -12.86
C ARG A 210 -3.67 10.23 -13.43
N GLU A 211 -3.98 9.76 -14.63
CA GLU A 211 -5.28 10.02 -15.26
C GLU A 211 -6.42 9.27 -14.55
N LEU A 212 -6.17 8.05 -14.12
CA LEU A 212 -7.13 7.30 -13.31
C LEU A 212 -7.41 8.01 -11.98
N VAL A 213 -6.35 8.56 -11.36
CA VAL A 213 -6.48 9.34 -10.11
C VAL A 213 -7.26 10.64 -10.33
N ARG A 214 -7.06 11.34 -11.45
CA ARG A 214 -7.86 12.52 -11.83
C ARG A 214 -9.34 12.18 -12.00
N GLN A 215 -9.66 11.06 -12.63
CA GLN A 215 -11.04 10.58 -12.76
C GLN A 215 -11.66 10.30 -11.37
N VAL A 216 -10.93 9.63 -10.47
CA VAL A 216 -11.37 9.43 -9.09
C VAL A 216 -11.61 10.77 -8.39
N ARG A 217 -10.62 11.68 -8.42
CA ARG A 217 -10.74 12.99 -7.76
C ARG A 217 -11.91 13.82 -8.26
N GLY A 218 -12.14 13.81 -9.57
CA GLY A 218 -13.26 14.52 -10.20
C GLY A 218 -14.65 13.94 -9.89
N ALA A 219 -14.70 12.68 -9.44
CA ALA A 219 -15.95 11.95 -9.23
C ALA A 219 -16.52 12.03 -7.81
N VAL A 220 -15.67 12.29 -6.80
CA VAL A 220 -16.06 12.23 -5.38
C VAL A 220 -15.52 13.43 -4.60
N SER A 221 -16.20 13.79 -3.51
CA SER A 221 -15.70 14.77 -2.52
C SER A 221 -14.87 14.12 -1.41
N ALA A 222 -14.98 12.79 -1.25
CA ALA A 222 -14.18 12.04 -0.27
C ALA A 222 -12.68 12.21 -0.52
N PRO A 223 -11.83 12.06 0.52
CA PRO A 223 -10.38 12.03 0.37
C PRO A 223 -9.92 10.97 -0.63
N VAL A 224 -8.85 11.29 -1.38
CA VAL A 224 -8.31 10.41 -2.43
C VAL A 224 -6.93 9.90 -2.05
N CYS A 225 -6.68 8.62 -2.35
CA CYS A 225 -5.41 7.93 -2.18
C CYS A 225 -4.77 7.61 -3.55
N ALA A 226 -3.44 7.76 -3.64
CA ALA A 226 -2.66 7.27 -4.77
C ALA A 226 -1.38 6.59 -4.29
N GLN A 227 -1.12 5.37 -4.81
CA GLN A 227 0.05 4.57 -4.47
C GLN A 227 0.59 3.86 -5.74
N PRO A 228 1.29 4.58 -6.64
CA PRO A 228 1.88 4.01 -7.84
C PRO A 228 3.01 3.05 -7.53
N THR A 229 3.39 2.24 -8.51
CA THR A 229 4.61 1.43 -8.42
C THR A 229 5.86 2.32 -8.54
N GLY A 230 6.93 1.90 -7.86
CA GLY A 230 8.25 2.53 -7.96
C GLY A 230 9.11 1.99 -9.11
N TYR A 231 8.49 1.47 -10.16
CA TYR A 231 9.15 0.99 -11.38
C TYR A 231 8.29 1.32 -12.60
N GLU A 232 8.94 1.40 -13.76
CA GLU A 232 8.30 1.60 -15.06
C GLU A 232 8.26 0.29 -15.83
N LEU A 233 7.13 0.05 -16.51
CA LEU A 233 6.96 -1.05 -17.43
C LEU A 233 6.70 -0.50 -18.83
N GLU A 234 7.24 -1.16 -19.84
CA GLU A 234 6.89 -0.89 -21.22
C GLU A 234 5.43 -1.30 -21.51
N PRO A 235 4.76 -0.65 -22.48
CA PRO A 235 3.41 -1.04 -22.86
C PRO A 235 3.31 -2.54 -23.15
N GLY A 236 2.36 -3.22 -22.50
CA GLY A 236 2.14 -4.66 -22.64
C GLY A 236 3.06 -5.55 -21.80
N GLU A 237 4.00 -4.99 -21.05
CA GLU A 237 4.78 -5.75 -20.09
C GLU A 237 3.99 -6.07 -18.83
N ILE A 238 4.20 -7.28 -18.34
CA ILE A 238 3.55 -7.79 -17.15
C ILE A 238 4.56 -7.80 -16.01
N PHE A 239 4.24 -7.09 -14.94
CA PHE A 239 5.02 -6.96 -13.72
C PHE A 239 5.59 -8.27 -13.17
N ASN A 240 4.84 -9.35 -13.22
CA ASN A 240 5.19 -10.64 -12.66
C ASN A 240 5.52 -11.70 -13.71
N ARG A 241 6.04 -11.30 -14.87
CA ARG A 241 6.53 -12.25 -15.86
C ARG A 241 7.82 -12.87 -15.32
N PRO A 242 7.87 -14.19 -15.09
CA PRO A 242 9.14 -14.79 -14.67
C PRO A 242 10.19 -14.60 -15.77
N LEU A 243 11.41 -14.27 -15.38
CA LEU A 243 12.56 -14.43 -16.26
C LEU A 243 12.67 -15.90 -16.63
N SER A 244 13.19 -16.18 -17.82
CA SER A 244 13.53 -17.52 -18.31
C SER A 244 14.41 -18.33 -17.34
N VAL A 245 14.94 -17.73 -16.30
CA VAL A 245 15.78 -18.31 -15.24
C VAL A 245 15.08 -18.45 -13.90
N GLY A 246 13.75 -18.31 -13.80
CA GLY A 246 12.97 -18.71 -12.63
C GLY A 246 12.94 -17.76 -11.44
N LYS A 247 13.36 -16.49 -11.56
CA LYS A 247 13.26 -15.49 -10.49
C LYS A 247 12.41 -14.30 -10.93
N LEU A 248 11.31 -14.09 -10.21
CA LEU A 248 10.25 -13.15 -10.55
C LEU A 248 10.67 -11.67 -10.52
N TRP A 249 11.60 -11.29 -9.64
CA TRP A 249 11.82 -9.89 -9.31
C TRP A 249 13.09 -9.28 -9.90
N THR A 250 14.03 -10.08 -10.38
CA THR A 250 15.24 -9.60 -11.01
C THR A 250 15.01 -8.75 -12.26
N GLN A 251 13.80 -8.79 -12.83
CA GLN A 251 13.42 -7.94 -13.97
C GLN A 251 13.02 -6.52 -13.57
N VAL A 252 12.58 -6.29 -12.34
CA VAL A 252 12.08 -4.98 -11.91
C VAL A 252 13.23 -4.05 -11.52
N GLU A 253 14.33 -4.58 -11.00
CA GLU A 253 15.42 -3.76 -10.49
C GLU A 253 16.01 -2.76 -11.50
N PRO A 254 16.31 -3.14 -12.76
CA PRO A 254 16.79 -2.17 -13.73
C PRO A 254 15.73 -1.16 -14.18
N ARG A 255 14.50 -1.32 -13.74
CA ARG A 255 13.33 -0.47 -14.06
C ARG A 255 12.85 0.36 -12.90
N VAL A 256 13.49 0.25 -11.74
CA VAL A 256 13.16 1.08 -10.57
C VAL A 256 13.37 2.53 -10.93
N VAL A 257 12.35 3.34 -10.72
CA VAL A 257 12.40 4.79 -11.00
C VAL A 257 13.37 5.50 -10.07
N THR A 258 13.80 6.67 -10.47
CA THR A 258 14.64 7.49 -9.61
C THR A 258 13.85 8.11 -8.46
N ARG A 259 14.53 8.49 -7.37
CA ARG A 259 13.92 9.26 -6.30
C ARG A 259 13.35 10.60 -6.79
N PHE A 260 13.89 11.17 -7.86
CA PHE A 260 13.39 12.41 -8.45
C PHE A 260 12.04 12.22 -9.12
N SER A 261 11.85 11.11 -9.82
CA SER A 261 10.54 10.75 -10.39
C SER A 261 9.46 10.62 -9.31
N MET A 262 9.83 10.07 -8.14
CA MET A 262 8.89 9.96 -7.01
C MET A 262 8.65 11.30 -6.31
N ALA A 263 9.63 12.21 -6.31
CA ALA A 263 9.45 13.58 -5.86
C ALA A 263 8.47 14.35 -6.76
N GLU A 264 8.63 14.24 -8.08
CA GLU A 264 7.71 14.82 -9.08
C GLU A 264 6.30 14.25 -8.92
N TYR A 265 6.18 12.93 -8.74
CA TYR A 265 4.90 12.29 -8.42
C TYR A 265 4.24 12.92 -7.20
N ALA A 266 4.95 13.06 -6.09
CA ALA A 266 4.39 13.61 -4.85
C ALA A 266 3.90 15.06 -5.03
N ALA A 267 4.66 15.88 -5.76
CA ALA A 267 4.28 17.26 -6.08
C ALA A 267 3.00 17.29 -6.94
N GLU A 268 2.94 16.49 -8.01
CA GLU A 268 1.79 16.43 -8.90
C GLU A 268 0.55 15.85 -8.19
N ALA A 269 0.70 14.77 -7.42
CA ALA A 269 -0.39 14.17 -6.64
C ALA A 269 -1.00 15.19 -5.67
N LYS A 270 -0.16 15.95 -4.95
CA LYS A 270 -0.62 17.05 -4.09
C LYS A 270 -1.39 18.10 -4.87
N SER A 271 -0.92 18.49 -6.07
CA SER A 271 -1.57 19.49 -6.92
C SER A 271 -2.93 19.04 -7.44
N ILE A 272 -3.12 17.73 -7.69
CA ILE A 272 -4.39 17.12 -8.07
C ILE A 272 -5.38 17.07 -6.89
N GLY A 273 -4.89 17.22 -5.65
CA GLY A 273 -5.72 17.11 -4.44
C GLY A 273 -5.79 15.67 -3.89
N VAL A 274 -4.73 14.89 -4.07
CA VAL A 274 -4.57 13.59 -3.37
C VAL A 274 -4.27 13.85 -1.90
N ASN A 275 -5.01 13.19 -1.02
CA ASN A 275 -4.94 13.38 0.43
C ASN A 275 -4.05 12.34 1.11
N LEU A 276 -4.00 11.10 0.60
CA LEU A 276 -3.12 10.05 1.08
C LEU A 276 -2.17 9.66 -0.05
N ILE A 277 -0.93 10.12 0.06
CA ILE A 277 0.12 9.91 -0.93
C ILE A 277 1.01 8.79 -0.42
N GLY A 278 1.24 7.77 -1.22
CA GLY A 278 2.08 6.65 -0.87
C GLY A 278 2.72 6.04 -2.10
N SER A 279 3.26 4.87 -1.95
CA SER A 279 3.79 4.12 -3.08
C SER A 279 3.67 2.62 -2.85
N CYS A 280 3.70 1.85 -3.91
CA CYS A 280 3.53 0.41 -3.88
C CYS A 280 4.83 -0.32 -4.27
N CYS A 281 4.70 -1.50 -4.84
CA CYS A 281 5.82 -2.37 -5.24
C CYS A 281 6.95 -1.62 -5.94
N GLY A 282 8.19 -1.96 -5.61
CA GLY A 282 9.41 -1.37 -6.17
C GLY A 282 9.83 -0.04 -5.53
N SER A 283 8.98 0.59 -4.71
CA SER A 283 9.37 1.79 -3.97
C SER A 283 10.17 1.44 -2.73
N LEU A 284 11.17 2.23 -2.46
CA LEU A 284 12.21 2.05 -1.47
C LEU A 284 12.21 3.21 -0.46
N PRO A 285 12.84 3.07 0.71
CA PRO A 285 12.89 4.15 1.69
C PRO A 285 13.41 5.49 1.13
N TYR A 286 14.37 5.48 0.22
CA TYR A 286 14.86 6.72 -0.39
C TYR A 286 13.85 7.39 -1.34
N HIS A 287 12.89 6.65 -1.91
CA HIS A 287 11.77 7.20 -2.67
C HIS A 287 10.81 7.93 -1.74
N VAL A 288 10.42 7.27 -0.64
CA VAL A 288 9.56 7.86 0.39
C VAL A 288 10.20 9.12 0.97
N ARG A 289 11.51 9.10 1.18
CA ARG A 289 12.26 10.27 1.62
C ARG A 289 12.14 11.43 0.64
N ALA A 290 12.35 11.20 -0.64
CA ALA A 290 12.23 12.25 -1.65
C ALA A 290 10.81 12.83 -1.72
N MET A 291 9.78 11.98 -1.59
CA MET A 291 8.39 12.42 -1.45
C MET A 291 8.17 13.27 -0.19
N ALA A 292 8.73 12.84 0.96
CA ALA A 292 8.60 13.57 2.23
C ALA A 292 9.25 14.96 2.16
N GLU A 293 10.44 15.06 1.57
CA GLU A 293 11.14 16.35 1.34
C GLU A 293 10.29 17.27 0.45
N THR A 294 9.73 16.74 -0.65
CA THR A 294 8.88 17.49 -1.58
C THR A 294 7.59 17.99 -0.93
N LEU A 295 7.01 17.20 -0.03
CA LEU A 295 5.79 17.54 0.67
C LEU A 295 6.03 18.46 1.89
N GLY A 296 7.29 18.79 2.22
CA GLY A 296 7.67 19.61 3.36
C GLY A 296 7.52 18.91 4.71
N LYS A 297 7.57 17.56 4.73
CA LYS A 297 7.40 16.74 5.94
C LYS A 297 8.71 16.42 6.66
N LEU A 298 9.84 16.59 5.97
CA LEU A 298 11.19 16.53 6.52
C LEU A 298 11.81 17.92 6.37
N THR A 299 11.95 18.62 7.47
CA THR A 299 12.52 19.97 7.53
C THR A 299 14.00 19.95 7.89
N GLU A 300 14.47 18.84 8.47
CA GLU A 300 15.87 18.68 8.84
C GLU A 300 16.52 17.58 7.97
N LEU A 301 17.63 17.95 7.33
CA LEU A 301 18.52 16.94 6.76
C LEU A 301 19.05 16.09 7.93
N PRO A 302 19.08 14.75 7.82
CA PRO A 302 19.82 13.98 8.80
C PRO A 302 21.24 14.52 8.83
N ASP A 303 21.76 14.56 10.03
CA ASP A 303 23.08 15.08 10.40
C ASP A 303 24.20 14.51 9.52
N ARG A 304 24.24 14.86 8.25
CA ARG A 304 25.33 14.54 7.32
C ARG A 304 26.60 15.26 7.71
N ASP A 305 26.47 16.42 8.37
CA ASP A 305 27.61 17.26 8.71
C ASP A 305 28.36 16.81 9.96
N ARG A 306 27.71 16.14 10.92
CA ARG A 306 28.41 15.68 12.12
C ARG A 306 29.38 14.54 11.87
N GLY A 307 29.16 13.70 10.86
CA GLY A 307 30.05 12.58 10.51
C GLY A 307 31.22 12.96 9.61
N TYR A 308 31.14 14.07 8.87
CA TYR A 308 32.15 14.49 7.91
C TYR A 308 33.15 15.53 8.46
N GLN A 309 32.75 16.33 9.44
CA GLN A 309 33.63 17.34 10.05
C GLN A 309 34.78 16.75 10.88
N GLY A 310 34.71 15.47 11.24
CA GLY A 310 35.76 14.81 12.03
C GLY A 310 36.95 14.25 11.23
N ARG A 311 36.95 14.32 9.88
CA ARG A 311 38.03 13.74 9.05
C ARG A 311 38.79 14.74 8.16
N ALA A 312 38.48 16.02 8.26
CA ALA A 312 39.16 17.04 7.45
C ALA A 312 40.31 17.77 8.18
N SER A 313 40.71 17.28 9.35
CA SER A 313 41.84 17.84 10.12
C SER A 313 42.64 16.73 10.77
N SER A 314 43.34 15.95 9.97
CA SER A 314 44.54 15.24 10.40
C SER A 314 45.45 15.00 9.20
#